data_7df7e74501b7d218c13746d10c84586d
#
_entry.id   7df7e74501b7d218c13746d10c84586d
#
_cell.length_a   1.000
_cell.length_b   1.000
_cell.length_c   1.000
_cell.angle_alpha   90.00
_cell.angle_beta   90.00
_cell.angle_gamma   90.00
#
_symmetry.space_group_name_H-M   'P 1'
#
loop_
_entity.id
_entity.type
_entity.pdbx_description
1 polymer ?
#
loop_
_entity_poly.entity_id
_entity_poly.type
_entity_poly.pdbx_seq_one_letter_code
_entity_poly.pdbx_strand_id
1 'polypeptide(L)'
;MSCLTGVRAKADLFAVTMADSDSLTADEVIRLLALAVHPEGGYYRETFRDSTKAGERSASTAIYFLLKQGQISRWHRIDAVEVWHWYGGAPLRLQIRNAEEPIETVLLGNNLLKNERPQAVVPAQAWQTAETIGAWTLVGCTVAPGFEFAGFELA
;
A
#
# COMPACT_ATOMS: atom_id res chain seq x y z
N MET A 1 64.12 9.49 -3.90
CA MET A 1 63.37 9.66 -2.63
C MET A 1 61.97 10.08 -2.98
N SER A 2 61.16 9.19 -3.17
CA SER A 2 59.97 8.71 -2.54
C SER A 2 59.20 9.69 -1.66
N CYS A 3 58.01 10.02 -2.04
CA CYS A 3 56.85 10.05 -1.14
C CYS A 3 55.55 9.97 -1.93
N LEU A 4 55.02 8.76 -2.01
CA LEU A 4 53.63 8.45 -2.29
C LEU A 4 52.86 8.47 -0.95
N THR A 5 52.00 9.40 -0.75
CA THR A 5 50.96 9.35 0.28
C THR A 5 49.63 9.60 -0.41
N GLY A 6 48.85 8.59 -0.69
CA GLY A 6 47.85 8.08 0.21
C GLY A 6 46.53 8.80 -0.02
N VAL A 7 45.80 8.51 -1.15
CA VAL A 7 44.36 8.79 -1.25
C VAL A 7 43.66 7.53 -0.82
N ARG A 8 43.35 7.45 0.48
CA ARG A 8 42.36 6.50 1.05
C ARG A 8 41.07 7.24 1.41
N ALA A 9 39.98 6.59 1.11
CA ALA A 9 38.67 6.80 1.72
C ALA A 9 37.79 7.93 1.18
N LYS A 10 36.95 7.58 0.26
CA LYS A 10 35.55 8.04 0.15
C LYS A 10 34.71 7.00 -0.58
N ALA A 11 34.67 5.79 -0.08
CA ALA A 11 33.82 4.72 -0.61
C ALA A 11 32.81 4.17 0.40
N ASP A 12 32.67 4.76 1.60
CA ASP A 12 31.84 4.19 2.68
C ASP A 12 30.59 5.02 3.05
N LEU A 13 30.07 5.84 2.13
CA LEU A 13 28.89 6.64 2.46
C LEU A 13 27.60 6.25 1.70
N PHE A 14 27.61 5.14 0.97
CA PHE A 14 26.42 4.65 0.24
C PHE A 14 25.98 3.23 0.60
N ALA A 15 26.51 2.65 1.66
CA ALA A 15 25.93 1.45 2.26
C ALA A 15 24.96 1.84 3.37
N VAL A 16 23.98 2.71 3.10
CA VAL A 16 22.73 2.72 3.85
C VAL A 16 21.95 1.52 3.36
N THR A 17 22.16 0.45 4.07
CA THR A 17 21.48 -0.81 3.92
C THR A 17 19.98 -0.61 3.84
N MET A 18 19.38 -1.06 2.76
CA MET A 18 17.91 -1.29 2.60
C MET A 18 17.41 -2.39 3.56
N ALA A 19 17.97 -2.50 4.75
CA ALA A 19 17.77 -3.61 5.67
C ALA A 19 16.83 -3.31 6.84
N ASP A 20 16.34 -2.07 7.01
CA ASP A 20 15.66 -1.72 8.25
C ASP A 20 14.13 -1.81 8.21
N SER A 21 13.48 -1.82 7.04
CA SER A 21 12.01 -1.99 6.98
C SER A 21 11.56 -3.44 7.22
N ASP A 22 12.44 -4.42 6.91
CA ASP A 22 12.14 -5.84 7.13
C ASP A 22 12.32 -6.27 8.59
N SER A 23 12.90 -5.42 9.43
CA SER A 23 13.09 -5.66 10.87
C SER A 23 11.93 -5.14 11.72
N LEU A 24 11.08 -4.23 11.19
CA LEU A 24 9.96 -3.65 11.93
C LEU A 24 8.81 -4.64 12.07
N THR A 25 8.22 -4.67 13.26
CA THR A 25 6.94 -5.35 13.49
C THR A 25 5.78 -4.53 12.95
N ALA A 26 4.65 -5.17 12.65
CA ALA A 26 3.43 -4.47 12.24
C ALA A 26 3.01 -3.38 13.24
N ASP A 27 3.13 -3.65 14.56
CA ASP A 27 2.74 -2.70 15.60
C ASP A 27 3.65 -1.47 15.63
N GLU A 28 4.93 -1.64 15.35
CA GLU A 28 5.85 -0.52 15.20
C GLU A 28 5.51 0.35 13.99
N VAL A 29 5.19 -0.26 12.84
CA VAL A 29 4.76 0.48 11.64
C VAL A 29 3.47 1.24 11.92
N ILE A 30 2.47 0.60 12.56
CA ILE A 30 1.20 1.24 12.95
C ILE A 30 1.45 2.47 13.83
N ARG A 31 2.31 2.32 14.83
CA ARG A 31 2.67 3.42 15.74
C ARG A 31 3.43 4.54 15.04
N LEU A 32 4.45 4.19 14.23
CA LEU A 32 5.30 5.17 13.54
C LEU A 32 4.53 5.98 12.50
N LEU A 33 3.61 5.34 11.78
CA LEU A 33 2.78 6.00 10.78
C LEU A 33 1.45 6.53 11.35
N ALA A 34 1.19 6.35 12.66
CA ALA A 34 -0.03 6.77 13.35
C ALA A 34 -1.30 6.24 12.65
N LEU A 35 -1.32 4.92 12.34
CA LEU A 35 -2.46 4.29 11.68
C LEU A 35 -3.58 3.99 12.69
N ALA A 36 -4.83 4.17 12.25
CA ALA A 36 -6.05 3.82 12.98
C ALA A 36 -6.73 2.61 12.33
N VAL A 37 -7.63 1.94 13.07
CA VAL A 37 -8.40 0.80 12.56
C VAL A 37 -9.32 1.24 11.42
N HIS A 38 -9.35 0.47 10.33
CA HIS A 38 -10.24 0.69 9.19
C HIS A 38 -11.52 -0.15 9.30
N PRO A 39 -12.70 0.38 8.87
CA PRO A 39 -13.97 -0.36 8.93
C PRO A 39 -13.98 -1.68 8.15
N GLU A 40 -13.24 -1.80 7.04
CA GLU A 40 -13.11 -3.03 6.25
C GLU A 40 -12.20 -4.08 6.88
N GLY A 41 -11.40 -3.71 7.86
CA GLY A 41 -10.30 -4.46 8.46
C GLY A 41 -8.96 -3.80 8.17
N GLY A 42 -7.92 -4.15 8.96
CA GLY A 42 -6.61 -3.54 8.85
C GLY A 42 -6.52 -2.14 9.48
N TYR A 43 -5.46 -1.41 9.12
CA TYR A 43 -5.14 -0.10 9.70
C TYR A 43 -4.82 0.88 8.58
N TYR A 44 -5.25 2.14 8.74
CA TYR A 44 -5.05 3.16 7.73
C TYR A 44 -4.78 4.54 8.31
N ARG A 45 -4.29 5.42 7.47
CA ARG A 45 -4.27 6.87 7.69
C ARG A 45 -4.39 7.59 6.36
N GLU A 46 -5.33 8.53 6.27
CA GLU A 46 -5.38 9.45 5.13
C GLU A 46 -4.17 10.40 5.20
N THR A 47 -3.38 10.40 4.15
CA THR A 47 -2.16 11.22 4.02
C THR A 47 -2.37 12.42 3.14
N PHE A 48 -3.35 12.34 2.25
CA PHE A 48 -3.66 13.41 1.31
C PHE A 48 -5.16 13.41 0.98
N ARG A 49 -5.71 14.61 0.92
CA ARG A 49 -7.01 14.90 0.33
C ARG A 49 -6.88 16.22 -0.41
N ASP A 50 -7.16 16.21 -1.71
CA ASP A 50 -7.12 17.44 -2.50
C ASP A 50 -8.14 18.45 -1.98
N SER A 51 -7.76 19.72 -1.97
CA SER A 51 -8.62 20.81 -1.53
C SER A 51 -9.65 21.13 -2.62
N THR A 52 -10.91 21.26 -2.20
CA THR A 52 -12.02 21.63 -3.09
C THR A 52 -12.84 22.75 -2.46
N LYS A 53 -13.73 23.33 -3.24
CA LYS A 53 -14.75 24.22 -2.69
C LYS A 53 -15.71 23.45 -1.80
N ALA A 54 -16.35 24.14 -0.87
CA ALA A 54 -17.30 23.53 0.05
C ALA A 54 -18.42 22.81 -0.74
N GLY A 55 -18.62 21.53 -0.44
CA GLY A 55 -19.64 20.68 -1.06
C GLY A 55 -19.20 19.99 -2.37
N GLU A 56 -17.97 20.20 -2.86
CA GLU A 56 -17.41 19.48 -3.99
C GLU A 56 -16.59 18.27 -3.52
N ARG A 57 -16.64 17.17 -4.28
CA ARG A 57 -15.79 16.00 -4.05
C ARG A 57 -14.34 16.31 -4.42
N SER A 58 -13.39 15.88 -3.59
CA SER A 58 -11.96 16.01 -3.88
C SER A 58 -11.59 15.33 -5.20
N ALA A 59 -10.64 15.87 -5.94
CA ALA A 59 -10.14 15.24 -7.15
C ALA A 59 -9.39 13.93 -6.85
N SER A 60 -8.70 13.85 -5.70
CA SER A 60 -7.98 12.65 -5.29
C SER A 60 -7.78 12.58 -3.78
N THR A 61 -7.65 11.36 -3.28
CA THR A 61 -7.22 11.05 -1.90
C THR A 61 -6.15 9.97 -1.92
N ALA A 62 -5.31 9.96 -0.89
CA ALA A 62 -4.33 8.91 -0.67
C ALA A 62 -4.29 8.49 0.80
N ILE A 63 -4.10 7.18 1.04
CA ILE A 63 -3.94 6.60 2.37
C ILE A 63 -2.69 5.74 2.43
N TYR A 64 -2.15 5.57 3.65
CA TYR A 64 -1.45 4.36 4.03
C TYR A 64 -2.47 3.33 4.48
N PHE A 65 -2.24 2.06 4.12
CA PHE A 65 -3.05 0.94 4.56
C PHE A 65 -2.16 -0.26 4.94
N LEU A 66 -2.42 -0.89 6.07
CA LEU A 66 -1.63 -2.00 6.58
C LEU A 66 -2.53 -3.17 7.00
N LEU A 67 -2.14 -4.36 6.56
CA LEU A 67 -2.73 -5.63 7.00
C LEU A 67 -1.68 -6.46 7.74
N LYS A 68 -2.06 -6.99 8.92
CA LYS A 68 -1.31 -8.00 9.66
C LYS A 68 -1.70 -9.41 9.22
N GLN A 69 -0.83 -10.37 9.48
CA GLN A 69 -1.14 -11.79 9.31
C GLN A 69 -2.47 -12.16 9.96
N GLY A 70 -3.33 -12.85 9.20
CA GLY A 70 -4.66 -13.26 9.65
C GLY A 70 -5.74 -12.18 9.57
N GLN A 71 -5.38 -10.95 9.17
CA GLN A 71 -6.35 -9.90 8.86
C GLN A 71 -6.69 -9.91 7.37
N ILE A 72 -7.94 -9.58 7.07
CA ILE A 72 -8.47 -9.46 5.71
C ILE A 72 -9.10 -8.08 5.58
N SER A 73 -8.76 -7.36 4.52
CA SER A 73 -9.62 -6.29 4.01
C SER A 73 -10.83 -6.97 3.41
N ARG A 74 -12.01 -6.88 4.09
CA ARG A 74 -13.22 -7.58 3.70
C ARG A 74 -13.65 -7.16 2.29
N TRP A 75 -14.39 -8.03 1.61
CA TRP A 75 -14.97 -7.71 0.32
C TRP A 75 -15.74 -6.39 0.39
N HIS A 76 -15.33 -5.44 -0.42
CA HIS A 76 -15.93 -4.12 -0.53
C HIS A 76 -15.77 -3.59 -1.95
N ARG A 77 -16.50 -2.53 -2.26
CA ARG A 77 -16.33 -1.77 -3.49
C ARG A 77 -16.46 -0.28 -3.22
N ILE A 78 -15.91 0.51 -4.10
CA ILE A 78 -16.03 1.96 -4.09
C ILE A 78 -16.49 2.47 -5.46
N ASP A 79 -17.04 3.68 -5.48
CA ASP A 79 -17.58 4.31 -6.68
C ASP A 79 -16.54 5.01 -7.57
N ALA A 80 -15.27 4.86 -7.27
CA ALA A 80 -14.15 5.46 -7.97
C ALA A 80 -13.06 4.43 -8.27
N VAL A 81 -12.13 4.76 -9.18
CA VAL A 81 -10.95 3.94 -9.44
C VAL A 81 -9.98 4.05 -8.27
N GLU A 82 -9.46 2.90 -7.84
CA GLU A 82 -8.45 2.82 -6.79
C GLU A 82 -7.17 2.21 -7.33
N VAL A 83 -6.04 2.80 -6.96
CA VAL A 83 -4.71 2.28 -7.29
C VAL A 83 -4.01 1.87 -6.02
N TRP A 84 -3.63 0.60 -5.95
CA TRP A 84 -2.86 0.03 -4.86
C TRP A 84 -1.37 0.06 -5.18
N HIS A 85 -0.55 0.47 -4.22
CA HIS A 85 0.91 0.59 -4.34
C HIS A 85 1.57 -0.20 -3.21
N TRP A 86 2.40 -1.19 -3.51
CA TRP A 86 3.16 -1.89 -2.49
C TRP A 86 4.32 -1.03 -1.98
N TYR A 87 4.46 -0.89 -0.65
CA TYR A 87 5.50 -0.09 -0.01
C TYR A 87 6.48 -0.92 0.80
N GLY A 88 6.05 -1.99 1.47
CA GLY A 88 6.93 -2.78 2.29
C GLY A 88 6.26 -3.97 2.98
N GLY A 89 7.09 -4.80 3.62
CA GLY A 89 6.67 -6.03 4.26
C GLY A 89 6.55 -7.20 3.28
N ALA A 90 5.69 -8.16 3.59
CA ALA A 90 5.42 -9.29 2.73
C ALA A 90 4.60 -8.88 1.49
N PRO A 91 4.56 -9.73 0.45
CA PRO A 91 3.60 -9.53 -0.63
C PRO A 91 2.15 -9.60 -0.12
N LEU A 92 1.25 -8.95 -0.87
CA LEU A 92 -0.17 -8.90 -0.56
C LEU A 92 -0.95 -9.53 -1.71
N ARG A 93 -1.88 -10.43 -1.38
CA ARG A 93 -2.84 -10.98 -2.32
C ARG A 93 -4.03 -10.04 -2.42
N LEU A 94 -4.21 -9.43 -3.59
CA LEU A 94 -5.38 -8.62 -3.94
C LEU A 94 -6.25 -9.43 -4.89
N GLN A 95 -7.54 -9.59 -4.57
CA GLN A 95 -8.51 -10.22 -5.43
C GLN A 95 -9.54 -9.19 -5.88
N ILE A 96 -9.84 -9.19 -7.18
CA ILE A 96 -10.73 -8.23 -7.82
C ILE A 96 -11.80 -9.02 -8.58
N ARG A 97 -13.06 -8.63 -8.42
CA ARG A 97 -14.21 -9.20 -9.16
C ARG A 97 -15.00 -8.07 -9.80
N ASN A 98 -14.95 -8.01 -11.10
CA ASN A 98 -15.67 -7.03 -11.89
C ASN A 98 -16.92 -7.70 -12.49
N ALA A 99 -18.10 -7.32 -12.01
CA ALA A 99 -19.40 -7.85 -12.45
C ALA A 99 -19.44 -9.41 -12.49
N GLU A 100 -19.73 -9.98 -13.67
CA GLU A 100 -19.82 -11.44 -13.92
C GLU A 100 -18.46 -12.06 -14.30
N GLU A 101 -17.38 -11.29 -14.28
CA GLU A 101 -16.05 -11.79 -14.66
C GLU A 101 -15.48 -12.71 -13.58
N PRO A 102 -14.60 -13.64 -13.97
CA PRO A 102 -13.82 -14.43 -13.00
C PRO A 102 -13.01 -13.54 -12.07
N ILE A 103 -12.80 -14.02 -10.84
CA ILE A 103 -11.94 -13.31 -9.87
C ILE A 103 -10.52 -13.25 -10.43
N GLU A 104 -10.04 -12.02 -10.62
CA GLU A 104 -8.64 -11.74 -10.88
C GLU A 104 -7.86 -11.75 -9.56
N THR A 105 -6.67 -12.35 -9.54
CA THR A 105 -5.76 -12.30 -8.40
C THR A 105 -4.46 -11.64 -8.81
N VAL A 106 -4.11 -10.55 -8.12
CA VAL A 106 -2.83 -9.84 -8.26
C VAL A 106 -2.01 -10.04 -6.99
N LEU A 107 -0.75 -10.40 -7.15
CA LEU A 107 0.21 -10.43 -6.05
C LEU A 107 0.97 -9.11 -6.04
N LEU A 108 0.66 -8.24 -5.09
CA LEU A 108 1.37 -6.98 -4.89
C LEU A 108 2.68 -7.21 -4.15
N GLY A 109 3.78 -6.71 -4.69
CA GLY A 109 5.11 -6.86 -4.14
C GLY A 109 6.18 -6.35 -5.10
N ASN A 110 7.44 -6.57 -4.77
CA ASN A 110 8.56 -6.08 -5.58
C ASN A 110 9.37 -7.18 -6.28
N ASN A 111 9.06 -8.45 -6.06
CA ASN A 111 9.76 -9.56 -6.73
C ASN A 111 9.14 -9.85 -8.10
N LEU A 112 9.57 -9.11 -9.12
CA LEU A 112 9.05 -9.25 -10.48
C LEU A 112 9.26 -10.65 -11.07
N LEU A 113 10.33 -11.36 -10.65
CA LEU A 113 10.61 -12.72 -11.10
C LEU A 113 9.60 -13.74 -10.56
N LYS A 114 8.96 -13.45 -9.42
CA LYS A 114 7.87 -14.23 -8.85
C LYS A 114 6.48 -13.74 -9.28
N ASN A 115 6.43 -12.96 -10.35
CA ASN A 115 5.20 -12.35 -10.86
C ASN A 115 4.50 -11.40 -9.89
N GLU A 116 5.23 -10.85 -8.91
CA GLU A 116 4.74 -9.76 -8.10
C GLU A 116 4.69 -8.46 -8.91
N ARG A 117 3.77 -7.58 -8.55
CA ARG A 117 3.64 -6.25 -9.16
C ARG A 117 3.61 -5.19 -8.06
N PRO A 118 4.38 -4.10 -8.21
CA PRO A 118 4.40 -3.04 -7.21
C PRO A 118 3.11 -2.20 -7.19
N GLN A 119 2.26 -2.33 -8.22
CA GLN A 119 1.05 -1.55 -8.40
C GLN A 119 -0.06 -2.40 -9.02
N ALA A 120 -1.32 -2.14 -8.61
CA ALA A 120 -2.51 -2.70 -9.22
C ALA A 120 -3.63 -1.65 -9.27
N VAL A 121 -4.50 -1.75 -10.28
CA VAL A 121 -5.65 -0.88 -10.46
C VAL A 121 -6.92 -1.67 -10.23
N VAL A 122 -7.80 -1.16 -9.36
CA VAL A 122 -9.15 -1.67 -9.14
C VAL A 122 -10.13 -0.72 -9.82
N PRO A 123 -10.90 -1.20 -10.80
CA PRO A 123 -11.92 -0.38 -11.46
C PRO A 123 -13.00 0.10 -10.49
N ALA A 124 -13.61 1.24 -10.79
CA ALA A 124 -14.78 1.71 -10.04
C ALA A 124 -15.87 0.63 -10.05
N GLN A 125 -16.54 0.44 -8.89
CA GLN A 125 -17.59 -0.54 -8.66
C GLN A 125 -17.13 -2.02 -8.66
N ALA A 126 -15.86 -2.32 -8.94
CA ALA A 126 -15.36 -3.68 -8.80
C ALA A 126 -15.24 -4.06 -7.32
N TRP A 127 -15.67 -5.27 -6.99
CA TRP A 127 -15.47 -5.84 -5.66
C TRP A 127 -14.00 -6.20 -5.48
N GLN A 128 -13.46 -5.93 -4.30
CA GLN A 128 -12.08 -6.22 -3.95
C GLN A 128 -11.95 -6.73 -2.53
N THR A 129 -10.93 -7.54 -2.30
CA THR A 129 -10.49 -8.03 -0.99
C THR A 129 -9.00 -8.23 -1.00
N ALA A 130 -8.36 -8.09 0.14
CA ALA A 130 -6.92 -8.23 0.25
C ALA A 130 -6.49 -8.91 1.54
N GLU A 131 -5.39 -9.64 1.48
CA GLU A 131 -4.71 -10.22 2.65
C GLU A 131 -3.19 -10.23 2.45
N THR A 132 -2.44 -10.04 3.53
CA THR A 132 -0.99 -10.27 3.50
C THR A 132 -0.67 -11.75 3.44
N ILE A 133 0.36 -12.14 2.69
CA ILE A 133 0.85 -13.54 2.66
C ILE A 133 2.02 -13.77 3.61
N GLY A 134 2.32 -12.83 4.49
CA GLY A 134 3.36 -12.93 5.52
C GLY A 134 2.95 -12.25 6.81
N ALA A 135 3.92 -11.73 7.56
CA ALA A 135 3.66 -11.13 8.87
C ALA A 135 2.83 -9.84 8.79
N TRP A 136 3.11 -9.00 7.82
CA TRP A 136 2.37 -7.78 7.52
C TRP A 136 2.71 -7.25 6.12
N THR A 137 1.83 -6.43 5.57
CA THR A 137 2.09 -5.66 4.35
C THR A 137 1.63 -4.21 4.53
N LEU A 138 2.47 -3.27 4.15
CA LEU A 138 2.13 -1.85 4.02
C LEU A 138 1.94 -1.51 2.54
N VAL A 139 0.81 -0.91 2.23
CA VAL A 139 0.49 -0.40 0.91
C VAL A 139 0.05 1.06 0.98
N GLY A 140 0.04 1.74 -0.15
CA GLY A 140 -0.69 2.98 -0.36
C GLY A 140 -1.90 2.71 -1.25
N CYS A 141 -3.01 3.42 -1.01
CA CYS A 141 -4.15 3.43 -1.90
C CYS A 141 -4.44 4.87 -2.32
N THR A 142 -4.53 5.09 -3.64
CA THR A 142 -4.90 6.37 -4.23
C THR A 142 -6.24 6.24 -4.93
N VAL A 143 -7.18 7.12 -4.64
CA VAL A 143 -8.53 7.09 -5.19
C VAL A 143 -8.81 8.39 -5.95
N ALA A 144 -9.34 8.26 -7.15
CA ALA A 144 -9.75 9.39 -7.99
C ALA A 144 -11.04 9.07 -8.79
N PRO A 145 -12.11 9.90 -8.64
CA PRO A 145 -12.27 11.01 -7.70
C PRO A 145 -12.09 10.58 -6.25
N GLY A 146 -11.74 11.51 -5.35
CA GLY A 146 -11.37 11.24 -3.97
C GLY A 146 -12.36 10.34 -3.22
N PHE A 147 -11.87 9.55 -2.31
CA PHE A 147 -12.68 8.60 -1.51
C PHE A 147 -13.73 9.33 -0.66
N GLU A 148 -14.92 8.79 -0.65
CA GLU A 148 -16.00 9.17 0.24
C GLU A 148 -16.70 7.92 0.79
N PHE A 149 -16.99 7.90 2.10
CA PHE A 149 -17.70 6.76 2.71
C PHE A 149 -19.13 6.55 2.15
N ALA A 150 -19.72 7.59 1.58
CA ALA A 150 -21.02 7.48 0.89
C ALA A 150 -20.98 6.58 -0.34
N GLY A 151 -19.80 6.47 -0.99
CA GLY A 151 -19.55 5.58 -2.14
C GLY A 151 -18.94 4.22 -1.78
N PHE A 152 -18.80 3.92 -0.49
CA PHE A 152 -18.20 2.69 0.03
C PHE A 152 -19.28 1.68 0.43
N GLU A 153 -19.14 0.43 -0.03
CA GLU A 153 -20.05 -0.67 0.26
C GLU A 153 -19.27 -1.92 0.70
N LEU A 154 -19.68 -2.50 1.82
CA LEU A 154 -19.23 -3.83 2.27
C LEU A 154 -20.17 -4.92 1.76
N ALA A 155 -19.61 -6.11 1.44
CA ALA A 155 -20.39 -7.29 1.06
C ALA A 155 -21.03 -7.96 2.28
#